data_b923fbd511392830cee19463d7aaed13
#
_entry.id   b923fbd511392830cee19463d7aaed13
#
_cell.length_a   1.000
_cell.length_b   1.000
_cell.length_c   1.000
_cell.angle_alpha   90.00
_cell.angle_beta   90.00
_cell.angle_gamma   90.00
#
_symmetry.space_group_name_H-M   'P 1'
#
loop_
_entity.id
_entity.type
_entity.pdbx_description
1 polymer ?
#
loop_
_entity_poly.entity_id
_entity_poly.type
_entity_poly.pdbx_seq_one_letter_code
_entity_poly.pdbx_strand_id
1 'polypeptide(L)'
;VRASAMKFGALDAFLQSVGKYYESCYIEGGDFMGFVVDRLREIGAKITFAESCTAGLIAAKFGAVAGVSDVFDGSLVSYANEIKNLWLNVGEDTLARYGAVSAQTVGEMLEGALQSSGASFALAVSGIAGPGGGSAQKPVGTVFIGAKEQGGKQIVGEFHLKGDRNYIREQSADIAICLLLKLRSDLFFGQLPSAPARDEI
;
A
#
# COMPACT_ATOMS: atom_id res chain seq x y z
N VAL A 1 -11.30 16.88 0.51
CA VAL A 1 -10.43 16.49 -0.62
C VAL A 1 -11.00 15.20 -1.19
N ARG A 2 -11.45 15.18 -2.46
CA ARG A 2 -12.05 14.01 -3.11
C ARG A 2 -10.93 12.98 -3.34
N ALA A 3 -11.01 11.82 -2.69
CA ALA A 3 -10.22 10.65 -3.04
C ALA A 3 -10.58 10.24 -4.50
N SER A 4 -9.66 10.44 -5.41
CA SER A 4 -9.81 10.00 -6.80
C SER A 4 -9.61 8.49 -6.85
N ALA A 5 -10.68 7.72 -6.95
CA ALA A 5 -10.61 6.30 -7.23
C ALA A 5 -9.95 6.07 -8.60
N MET A 6 -8.84 5.38 -8.63
CA MET A 6 -8.08 5.12 -9.84
C MET A 6 -8.72 4.00 -10.65
N LYS A 7 -8.97 4.22 -11.94
CA LYS A 7 -9.47 3.18 -12.85
C LYS A 7 -8.37 2.15 -13.14
N PHE A 8 -8.73 0.87 -13.07
CA PHE A 8 -7.85 -0.32 -13.18
C PHE A 8 -6.82 -0.29 -14.33
N GLY A 9 -7.14 0.23 -15.51
CA GLY A 9 -6.21 0.23 -16.65
C GLY A 9 -4.94 1.06 -16.48
N ALA A 10 -4.96 2.11 -15.64
CA ALA A 10 -3.78 2.91 -15.35
C ALA A 10 -2.87 2.24 -14.31
N LEU A 11 -3.45 1.41 -13.44
CA LEU A 11 -2.68 0.64 -12.46
C LEU A 11 -2.01 -0.57 -13.10
N ASP A 12 -2.72 -1.31 -14.00
CA ASP A 12 -2.12 -2.44 -14.74
C ASP A 12 -0.93 -1.97 -15.57
N ALA A 13 -1.03 -0.82 -16.25
CA ALA A 13 0.09 -0.24 -16.97
C ALA A 13 1.23 0.19 -16.04
N PHE A 14 0.90 0.69 -14.83
CA PHE A 14 1.89 1.04 -13.82
C PHE A 14 2.53 -0.22 -13.21
N LEU A 15 1.74 -1.22 -12.84
CA LEU A 15 2.25 -2.49 -12.32
C LEU A 15 3.11 -3.20 -13.38
N GLN A 16 2.76 -3.10 -14.67
CA GLN A 16 3.62 -3.56 -15.76
C GLN A 16 4.91 -2.75 -15.89
N SER A 17 4.86 -1.43 -15.67
CA SER A 17 6.06 -0.58 -15.69
C SER A 17 6.95 -0.81 -14.46
N VAL A 18 6.34 -0.96 -13.29
CA VAL A 18 7.04 -1.36 -12.05
C VAL A 18 7.48 -2.82 -12.14
N GLY A 19 6.69 -3.70 -12.77
CA GLY A 19 7.05 -5.08 -13.06
C GLY A 19 8.27 -5.20 -13.96
N LYS A 20 8.36 -4.39 -15.00
CA LYS A 20 9.57 -4.31 -15.85
C LYS A 20 10.78 -3.78 -15.07
N TYR A 21 10.58 -2.82 -14.18
CA TYR A 21 11.63 -2.35 -13.28
C TYR A 21 11.98 -3.39 -12.22
N TYR A 22 10.98 -4.07 -11.69
CA TYR A 22 11.11 -5.21 -10.79
C TYR A 22 11.88 -6.35 -11.47
N GLU A 23 11.53 -6.69 -12.72
CA GLU A 23 12.23 -7.67 -13.54
C GLU A 23 13.68 -7.22 -13.84
N SER A 24 13.92 -5.95 -14.15
CA SER A 24 15.27 -5.45 -14.38
C SER A 24 16.13 -5.48 -13.12
N CYS A 25 15.58 -5.11 -11.97
CA CYS A 25 16.28 -5.27 -10.68
C CYS A 25 16.51 -6.74 -10.31
N TYR A 26 15.59 -7.64 -10.67
CA TYR A 26 15.71 -9.09 -10.42
C TYR A 26 16.69 -9.77 -11.39
N ILE A 27 16.72 -9.36 -12.67
CA ILE A 27 17.63 -9.88 -13.71
C ILE A 27 19.07 -9.45 -13.41
N GLU A 28 19.27 -8.28 -12.79
CA GLU A 28 20.59 -7.81 -12.36
C GLU A 28 21.00 -8.33 -10.97
N GLY A 29 20.22 -9.26 -10.37
CA GLY A 29 20.47 -9.78 -9.02
C GLY A 29 20.14 -8.77 -7.93
N GLY A 30 19.31 -7.75 -8.23
CA GLY A 30 18.94 -6.68 -7.33
C GLY A 30 17.91 -7.11 -6.28
N ASP A 31 18.08 -6.62 -5.06
CA ASP A 31 17.11 -6.71 -3.97
C ASP A 31 16.13 -5.54 -4.06
N PHE A 32 14.90 -5.79 -4.56
CA PHE A 32 13.86 -4.77 -4.69
C PHE A 32 13.51 -4.13 -3.34
N MET A 33 13.39 -4.92 -2.28
CA MET A 33 13.09 -4.39 -0.97
C MET A 33 14.25 -3.58 -0.41
N GLY A 34 15.49 -4.03 -0.64
CA GLY A 34 16.69 -3.27 -0.35
C GLY A 34 16.68 -1.93 -1.07
N PHE A 35 16.36 -1.89 -2.35
CA PHE A 35 16.21 -0.65 -3.11
C PHE A 35 15.19 0.31 -2.46
N VAL A 36 14.01 -0.17 -2.10
CA VAL A 36 12.97 0.68 -1.47
C VAL A 36 13.47 1.27 -0.14
N VAL A 37 14.10 0.43 0.69
CA VAL A 37 14.66 0.84 1.99
C VAL A 37 15.81 1.85 1.82
N ASP A 38 16.71 1.61 0.88
CA ASP A 38 17.84 2.50 0.61
C ASP A 38 17.36 3.86 0.10
N ARG A 39 16.35 3.88 -0.79
CA ARG A 39 15.78 5.15 -1.25
C ARG A 39 15.10 5.93 -0.12
N LEU A 40 14.36 5.27 0.77
CA LEU A 40 13.77 5.92 1.95
C LEU A 40 14.87 6.51 2.85
N ARG A 41 15.97 5.77 3.05
CA ARG A 41 17.14 6.22 3.84
C ARG A 41 17.81 7.44 3.20
N GLU A 42 18.05 7.41 1.89
CA GLU A 42 18.69 8.51 1.15
C GLU A 42 17.90 9.82 1.23
N ILE A 43 16.56 9.75 1.21
CA ILE A 43 15.71 10.93 1.31
C ILE A 43 15.37 11.30 2.78
N GLY A 44 15.92 10.58 3.76
CA GLY A 44 15.66 10.83 5.18
C GLY A 44 14.22 10.59 5.61
N ALA A 45 13.50 9.70 4.91
CA ALA A 45 12.08 9.44 5.16
C ALA A 45 11.84 8.16 5.95
N LYS A 46 10.82 8.19 6.82
CA LYS A 46 10.33 7.03 7.57
C LYS A 46 9.00 6.56 7.03
N ILE A 47 8.73 5.27 7.21
CA ILE A 47 7.50 4.62 6.77
C ILE A 47 6.84 3.83 7.91
N THR A 48 5.51 3.80 7.90
CA THR A 48 4.69 3.02 8.82
C THR A 48 3.57 2.29 8.09
N PHE A 49 2.97 1.30 8.73
CA PHE A 49 1.91 0.49 8.11
C PHE A 49 0.71 0.34 9.04
N ALA A 50 -0.50 0.34 8.43
CA ALA A 50 -1.75 -0.02 9.08
C ALA A 50 -2.33 -1.26 8.37
N GLU A 51 -2.18 -2.41 8.99
CA GLU A 51 -2.48 -3.70 8.37
C GLU A 51 -3.72 -4.34 8.98
N SER A 52 -4.63 -4.83 8.12
CA SER A 52 -5.77 -5.64 8.53
C SER A 52 -5.62 -7.06 7.98
N CYS A 53 -6.12 -7.36 6.78
CA CYS A 53 -6.07 -8.71 6.23
C CYS A 53 -4.66 -9.25 5.93
N THR A 54 -3.68 -8.39 5.77
CA THR A 54 -2.26 -8.76 5.61
C THR A 54 -1.60 -9.21 6.90
N ALA A 55 -2.12 -8.75 8.06
CA ALA A 55 -1.73 -9.22 9.40
C ALA A 55 -0.20 -9.19 9.65
N GLY A 56 0.45 -8.07 9.37
CA GLY A 56 1.88 -7.87 9.60
C GLY A 56 2.78 -8.26 8.43
N LEU A 57 2.23 -8.65 7.28
CA LEU A 57 3.03 -9.12 6.15
C LEU A 57 3.85 -8.01 5.48
N ILE A 58 3.31 -6.78 5.41
CA ILE A 58 4.06 -5.63 4.90
C ILE A 58 5.24 -5.35 5.84
N ALA A 59 4.98 -5.30 7.14
CA ALA A 59 6.03 -5.13 8.14
C ALA A 59 7.09 -6.23 8.06
N ALA A 60 6.69 -7.49 7.85
CA ALA A 60 7.61 -8.61 7.69
C ALA A 60 8.50 -8.47 6.45
N LYS A 61 7.95 -8.01 5.30
CA LYS A 61 8.72 -7.76 4.08
C LYS A 61 9.79 -6.66 4.30
N PHE A 62 9.45 -5.58 4.97
CA PHE A 62 10.42 -4.55 5.34
C PHE A 62 11.42 -5.05 6.38
N GLY A 63 10.95 -5.77 7.41
CA GLY A 63 11.79 -6.33 8.47
C GLY A 63 12.80 -7.38 8.00
N ALA A 64 12.62 -7.94 6.80
CA ALA A 64 13.60 -8.84 6.19
C ALA A 64 14.85 -8.11 5.65
N VAL A 65 14.80 -6.77 5.50
CA VAL A 65 15.93 -5.97 5.00
C VAL A 65 16.83 -5.56 6.16
N ALA A 66 18.13 -5.86 6.06
CA ALA A 66 19.11 -5.45 7.06
C ALA A 66 19.19 -3.92 7.18
N GLY A 67 19.23 -3.39 8.42
CA GLY A 67 19.29 -1.95 8.67
C GLY A 67 17.98 -1.20 8.42
N VAL A 68 16.86 -1.89 8.32
CA VAL A 68 15.54 -1.28 8.10
C VAL A 68 15.11 -0.33 9.22
N SER A 69 15.69 -0.45 10.41
CA SER A 69 15.41 0.42 11.57
C SER A 69 15.67 1.91 11.31
N ASP A 70 16.47 2.24 10.29
CA ASP A 70 16.72 3.63 9.90
C ASP A 70 15.46 4.29 9.32
N VAL A 71 14.55 3.50 8.72
CA VAL A 71 13.40 3.99 7.98
C VAL A 71 12.05 3.44 8.49
N PHE A 72 12.06 2.42 9.37
CA PHE A 72 10.86 1.75 9.85
C PHE A 72 10.85 1.63 11.36
N ASP A 73 9.99 2.41 12.03
CA ASP A 73 9.86 2.42 13.50
C ASP A 73 8.78 1.44 13.99
N GLY A 74 7.77 1.13 13.18
CA GLY A 74 6.70 0.23 13.59
C GLY A 74 5.52 0.15 12.64
N SER A 75 4.64 -0.82 12.93
CA SER A 75 3.40 -1.09 12.19
C SER A 75 2.26 -1.39 13.15
N LEU A 76 1.03 -1.01 12.77
CA LEU A 76 -0.19 -1.28 13.53
C LEU A 76 -1.01 -2.37 12.82
N VAL A 77 -1.08 -3.54 13.43
CA VAL A 77 -1.95 -4.63 12.95
C VAL A 77 -3.31 -4.48 13.61
N SER A 78 -4.21 -3.75 12.95
CA SER A 78 -5.55 -3.42 13.43
C SER A 78 -6.60 -4.34 12.79
N TYR A 79 -6.74 -5.55 13.31
CA TYR A 79 -7.58 -6.58 12.68
C TYR A 79 -9.08 -6.38 12.95
N ALA A 80 -9.46 -6.13 14.20
CA ALA A 80 -10.85 -5.87 14.61
C ALA A 80 -11.25 -4.41 14.37
N ASN A 81 -12.54 -4.14 14.25
CA ASN A 81 -13.07 -2.78 14.05
C ASN A 81 -12.80 -1.87 15.25
N GLU A 82 -12.96 -2.40 16.44
CA GLU A 82 -12.70 -1.70 17.70
C GLU A 82 -11.23 -1.27 17.79
N ILE A 83 -10.31 -2.10 17.27
CA ILE A 83 -8.88 -1.79 17.25
C ILE A 83 -8.55 -0.75 16.17
N LYS A 84 -9.24 -0.78 15.01
CA LYS A 84 -9.13 0.30 14.01
C LYS A 84 -9.53 1.65 14.60
N ASN A 85 -10.63 1.68 15.36
CA ASN A 85 -11.07 2.88 16.05
C ASN A 85 -10.06 3.29 17.13
N LEU A 86 -9.70 2.39 18.04
CA LEU A 86 -8.87 2.69 19.22
C LEU A 86 -7.44 3.12 18.86
N TRP A 87 -6.80 2.45 17.89
CA TRP A 87 -5.39 2.68 17.57
C TRP A 87 -5.16 3.62 16.41
N LEU A 88 -6.12 3.69 15.48
CA LEU A 88 -5.98 4.44 14.23
C LEU A 88 -7.02 5.56 14.08
N ASN A 89 -7.85 5.78 15.11
CA ASN A 89 -8.93 6.79 15.10
C ASN A 89 -9.89 6.64 13.90
N VAL A 90 -10.08 5.41 13.37
CA VAL A 90 -11.10 5.17 12.35
C VAL A 90 -12.46 5.43 12.95
N GLY A 91 -13.24 6.33 12.35
CA GLY A 91 -14.54 6.75 12.87
C GLY A 91 -15.54 5.60 12.95
N GLU A 92 -16.29 5.51 14.06
CA GLU A 92 -17.38 4.55 14.20
C GLU A 92 -18.43 4.73 13.10
N ASP A 93 -18.76 5.97 12.73
CA ASP A 93 -19.65 6.30 11.61
C ASP A 93 -19.11 5.80 10.28
N THR A 94 -17.80 5.89 10.07
CA THR A 94 -17.14 5.37 8.85
C THR A 94 -17.27 3.85 8.79
N LEU A 95 -16.99 3.17 9.90
CA LEU A 95 -17.13 1.72 9.99
C LEU A 95 -18.60 1.27 9.83
N ALA A 96 -19.56 2.00 10.41
CA ALA A 96 -20.98 1.68 10.30
C ALA A 96 -21.53 1.88 8.87
N ARG A 97 -21.13 2.96 8.18
CA ARG A 97 -21.66 3.32 6.85
C ARG A 97 -20.98 2.58 5.71
N TYR A 98 -19.67 2.41 5.77
CA TYR A 98 -18.85 1.89 4.65
C TYR A 98 -18.26 0.51 4.93
N GLY A 99 -18.24 0.11 6.21
CA GLY A 99 -17.62 -1.12 6.67
C GLY A 99 -16.09 -1.04 6.71
N ALA A 100 -15.48 -2.04 7.32
CA ALA A 100 -14.02 -2.13 7.46
C ALA A 100 -13.30 -2.21 6.11
N VAL A 101 -13.93 -2.78 5.09
CA VAL A 101 -13.36 -2.98 3.75
C VAL A 101 -13.90 -1.89 2.83
N SER A 102 -13.28 -0.71 2.88
CA SER A 102 -13.69 0.46 2.09
C SER A 102 -12.55 1.46 1.93
N ALA A 103 -12.66 2.32 0.91
CA ALA A 103 -11.68 3.40 0.68
C ALA A 103 -11.65 4.41 1.83
N GLN A 104 -12.81 4.67 2.44
CA GLN A 104 -12.94 5.58 3.57
C GLN A 104 -12.18 5.05 4.79
N THR A 105 -12.39 3.78 5.14
CA THR A 105 -11.69 3.13 6.25
C THR A 105 -10.17 3.11 6.02
N VAL A 106 -9.71 2.75 4.82
CA VAL A 106 -8.27 2.75 4.49
C VAL A 106 -7.69 4.16 4.53
N GLY A 107 -8.44 5.18 4.07
CA GLY A 107 -8.03 6.57 4.17
C GLY A 107 -7.80 7.04 5.61
N GLU A 108 -8.71 6.67 6.52
CA GLU A 108 -8.58 6.99 7.94
C GLU A 108 -7.48 6.15 8.63
N MET A 109 -7.31 4.88 8.23
CA MET A 109 -6.19 4.05 8.70
C MET A 109 -4.83 4.65 8.34
N LEU A 110 -4.67 5.20 7.13
CA LEU A 110 -3.45 5.91 6.72
C LEU A 110 -3.17 7.12 7.59
N GLU A 111 -4.20 7.94 7.80
CA GLU A 111 -4.10 9.14 8.65
C GLU A 111 -3.71 8.79 10.09
N GLY A 112 -4.42 7.85 10.69
CA GLY A 112 -4.14 7.38 12.06
C GLY A 112 -2.75 6.80 12.21
N ALA A 113 -2.26 6.04 11.23
CA ALA A 113 -0.90 5.50 11.25
C ALA A 113 0.16 6.61 11.20
N LEU A 114 -0.02 7.62 10.35
CA LEU A 114 0.89 8.78 10.28
C LEU A 114 0.88 9.58 11.57
N GLN A 115 -0.30 9.84 12.15
CA GLN A 115 -0.43 10.57 13.42
C GLN A 115 0.23 9.83 14.58
N SER A 116 0.08 8.49 14.62
CA SER A 116 0.64 7.66 15.70
C SER A 116 2.16 7.51 15.63
N SER A 117 2.74 7.52 14.43
CA SER A 117 4.17 7.25 14.23
C SER A 117 5.01 8.49 13.96
N GLY A 118 4.42 9.57 13.41
CA GLY A 118 5.15 10.70 12.87
C GLY A 118 5.96 10.38 11.61
N ALA A 119 5.71 9.24 10.96
CA ALA A 119 6.41 8.82 9.75
C ALA A 119 6.10 9.73 8.56
N SER A 120 6.99 9.76 7.56
CA SER A 120 6.81 10.51 6.30
C SER A 120 5.78 9.87 5.39
N PHE A 121 5.69 8.53 5.43
CA PHE A 121 4.79 7.74 4.60
C PHE A 121 4.04 6.69 5.40
N ALA A 122 2.81 6.41 5.00
CA ALA A 122 2.04 5.26 5.49
C ALA A 122 1.52 4.41 4.34
N LEU A 123 1.45 3.10 4.56
CA LEU A 123 0.68 2.15 3.75
C LEU A 123 -0.44 1.57 4.59
N ALA A 124 -1.62 1.38 3.99
CA ALA A 124 -2.72 0.72 4.69
C ALA A 124 -3.44 -0.29 3.80
N VAL A 125 -3.86 -1.40 4.42
CA VAL A 125 -4.56 -2.48 3.73
C VAL A 125 -5.74 -2.96 4.57
N SER A 126 -6.93 -3.01 3.96
CA SER A 126 -8.11 -3.66 4.52
C SER A 126 -8.85 -4.44 3.44
N GLY A 127 -9.21 -5.71 3.71
CA GLY A 127 -9.80 -6.56 2.68
C GLY A 127 -10.31 -7.90 3.17
N ILE A 128 -10.87 -8.66 2.24
CA ILE A 128 -11.44 -9.99 2.44
C ILE A 128 -10.52 -11.02 1.78
N ALA A 129 -9.60 -11.57 2.57
CA ALA A 129 -8.62 -12.55 2.06
C ALA A 129 -9.21 -13.97 1.92
N GLY A 130 -10.41 -14.23 2.44
CA GLY A 130 -11.07 -15.53 2.34
C GLY A 130 -10.58 -16.58 3.36
N PRO A 131 -11.07 -17.86 3.26
CA PRO A 131 -12.05 -18.31 2.26
C PRO A 131 -13.47 -17.81 2.52
N GLY A 132 -13.79 -17.35 3.72
CA GLY A 132 -15.08 -16.76 4.11
C GLY A 132 -15.05 -15.23 4.14
N GLY A 133 -16.18 -14.63 4.61
CA GLY A 133 -16.30 -13.18 4.84
C GLY A 133 -16.67 -12.36 3.62
N GLY A 134 -16.81 -12.98 2.43
CA GLY A 134 -17.29 -12.31 1.23
C GLY A 134 -18.81 -12.13 1.19
N SER A 135 -19.26 -11.13 0.44
CA SER A 135 -20.67 -10.91 0.09
C SER A 135 -20.79 -10.73 -1.44
N ALA A 136 -22.04 -10.62 -1.94
CA ALA A 136 -22.28 -10.33 -3.36
C ALA A 136 -21.67 -8.98 -3.78
N GLN A 137 -21.68 -7.97 -2.90
CA GLN A 137 -21.15 -6.64 -3.14
C GLN A 137 -19.62 -6.56 -2.94
N LYS A 138 -19.09 -7.36 -2.01
CA LYS A 138 -17.65 -7.43 -1.71
C LYS A 138 -17.24 -8.90 -1.62
N PRO A 139 -16.99 -9.56 -2.77
CA PRO A 139 -16.56 -10.96 -2.78
C PRO A 139 -15.18 -11.15 -2.15
N VAL A 140 -14.82 -12.41 -1.85
CA VAL A 140 -13.44 -12.76 -1.46
C VAL A 140 -12.46 -12.25 -2.51
N GLY A 141 -11.37 -11.63 -2.07
CA GLY A 141 -10.39 -10.96 -2.90
C GLY A 141 -10.64 -9.45 -3.05
N THR A 142 -11.78 -8.91 -2.54
CA THR A 142 -11.97 -7.45 -2.47
C THR A 142 -11.05 -6.88 -1.41
N VAL A 143 -10.08 -6.05 -1.83
CA VAL A 143 -9.08 -5.42 -0.96
C VAL A 143 -8.96 -3.95 -1.32
N PHE A 144 -9.04 -3.08 -0.32
CA PHE A 144 -8.68 -1.67 -0.44
C PHE A 144 -7.25 -1.47 0.08
N ILE A 145 -6.44 -0.82 -0.73
CA ILE A 145 -5.02 -0.61 -0.46
C ILE A 145 -4.70 0.86 -0.69
N GLY A 146 -3.94 1.47 0.21
CA GLY A 146 -3.58 2.86 0.08
C GLY A 146 -2.16 3.17 0.49
N ALA A 147 -1.67 4.29 -0.03
CA ALA A 147 -0.42 4.94 0.35
C ALA A 147 -0.68 6.43 0.58
N LYS A 148 -0.04 7.02 1.59
CA LYS A 148 -0.17 8.43 1.94
C LYS A 148 1.17 9.01 2.37
N GLU A 149 1.41 10.24 1.95
CA GLU A 149 2.49 11.10 2.43
C GLU A 149 1.98 12.01 3.55
N GLN A 150 2.76 12.24 4.57
CA GLN A 150 2.41 13.13 5.67
C GLN A 150 2.14 14.55 5.16
N GLY A 151 0.94 15.08 5.42
CA GLY A 151 0.52 16.40 4.95
C GLY A 151 0.38 16.54 3.43
N GLY A 152 0.54 15.45 2.66
CA GLY A 152 0.67 15.48 1.21
C GLY A 152 -0.32 14.58 0.47
N LYS A 153 0.18 13.96 -0.59
CA LYS A 153 -0.59 13.13 -1.52
C LYS A 153 -1.10 11.86 -0.88
N GLN A 154 -2.24 11.37 -1.37
CA GLN A 154 -2.83 10.08 -1.01
C GLN A 154 -3.34 9.36 -2.25
N ILE A 155 -3.13 8.06 -2.29
CA ILE A 155 -3.73 7.13 -3.27
C ILE A 155 -4.44 6.04 -2.49
N VAL A 156 -5.70 5.75 -2.81
CA VAL A 156 -6.42 4.55 -2.33
C VAL A 156 -7.06 3.89 -3.54
N GLY A 157 -6.85 2.60 -3.69
CA GLY A 157 -7.42 1.77 -4.76
C GLY A 157 -8.25 0.63 -4.21
N GLU A 158 -9.26 0.22 -4.98
CA GLU A 158 -10.01 -1.03 -4.79
C GLU A 158 -9.46 -2.08 -5.75
N PHE A 159 -9.19 -3.28 -5.23
CA PHE A 159 -8.63 -4.40 -5.98
C PHE A 159 -9.50 -5.64 -5.80
N HIS A 160 -9.61 -6.43 -6.87
CA HIS A 160 -10.29 -7.72 -6.87
C HIS A 160 -9.27 -8.83 -7.17
N LEU A 161 -8.60 -9.27 -6.10
CA LEU A 161 -7.51 -10.22 -6.18
C LEU A 161 -8.06 -11.65 -6.26
N LYS A 162 -7.32 -12.53 -6.94
CA LYS A 162 -7.69 -13.94 -7.11
C LYS A 162 -6.65 -14.83 -6.46
N GLY A 163 -7.08 -15.99 -5.98
CA GLY A 163 -6.21 -16.98 -5.37
C GLY A 163 -6.70 -17.41 -3.98
N ASP A 164 -5.89 -18.18 -3.28
CA ASP A 164 -6.14 -18.53 -1.90
C ASP A 164 -5.82 -17.36 -0.95
N ARG A 165 -6.15 -17.54 0.33
CA ARG A 165 -5.95 -16.55 1.37
C ARG A 165 -4.53 -16.01 1.43
N ASN A 166 -3.53 -16.88 1.36
CA ASN A 166 -2.13 -16.45 1.49
C ASN A 166 -1.69 -15.68 0.24
N TYR A 167 -2.10 -16.13 -0.93
CA TYR A 167 -1.78 -15.45 -2.18
C TYR A 167 -2.44 -14.07 -2.27
N ILE A 168 -3.69 -13.91 -1.82
CA ILE A 168 -4.35 -12.59 -1.73
C ILE A 168 -3.60 -11.66 -0.78
N ARG A 169 -3.13 -12.16 0.37
CA ARG A 169 -2.33 -11.37 1.32
C ARG A 169 -0.99 -10.93 0.74
N GLU A 170 -0.28 -11.82 0.05
CA GLU A 170 0.99 -11.51 -0.63
C GLU A 170 0.80 -10.44 -1.70
N GLN A 171 -0.15 -10.65 -2.62
CA GLN A 171 -0.48 -9.65 -3.63
C GLN A 171 -0.83 -8.28 -3.01
N SER A 172 -1.60 -8.28 -1.92
CA SER A 172 -2.00 -7.04 -1.23
C SER A 172 -0.79 -6.28 -0.68
N ALA A 173 0.17 -6.99 -0.10
CA ALA A 173 1.40 -6.39 0.42
C ALA A 173 2.27 -5.83 -0.72
N ASP A 174 2.43 -6.56 -1.82
CA ASP A 174 3.20 -6.12 -2.98
C ASP A 174 2.58 -4.88 -3.64
N ILE A 175 1.25 -4.87 -3.81
CA ILE A 175 0.53 -3.71 -4.34
C ILE A 175 0.69 -2.50 -3.43
N ALA A 176 0.66 -2.66 -2.11
CA ALA A 176 0.86 -1.55 -1.18
C ALA A 176 2.24 -0.90 -1.37
N ILE A 177 3.29 -1.69 -1.52
CA ILE A 177 4.65 -1.19 -1.82
C ILE A 177 4.69 -0.49 -3.18
N CYS A 178 4.06 -1.06 -4.20
CA CYS A 178 3.96 -0.43 -5.53
C CYS A 178 3.20 0.92 -5.48
N LEU A 179 2.18 1.05 -4.62
CA LEU A 179 1.47 2.33 -4.45
C LEU A 179 2.35 3.40 -3.80
N LEU A 180 3.26 3.04 -2.88
CA LEU A 180 4.28 3.97 -2.36
C LEU A 180 5.15 4.52 -3.50
N LEU A 181 5.69 3.64 -4.33
CA LEU A 181 6.54 4.03 -5.46
C LEU A 181 5.78 4.91 -6.46
N LYS A 182 4.50 4.63 -6.70
CA LYS A 182 3.64 5.44 -7.56
C LYS A 182 3.34 6.80 -6.95
N LEU A 183 3.07 6.86 -5.64
CA LEU A 183 2.73 8.08 -4.92
C LEU A 183 3.82 9.13 -5.10
N ARG A 184 5.08 8.70 -5.03
CA ARG A 184 6.26 9.54 -5.12
C ARG A 184 7.31 8.98 -6.08
N SER A 185 6.87 8.67 -7.31
CA SER A 185 7.77 8.17 -8.36
C SER A 185 8.96 9.10 -8.62
N ASP A 186 8.78 10.40 -8.41
CA ASP A 186 9.83 11.41 -8.47
C ASP A 186 10.95 11.18 -7.44
N LEU A 187 10.63 10.72 -6.25
CA LEU A 187 11.62 10.41 -5.20
C LEU A 187 12.32 9.08 -5.41
N PHE A 188 11.59 8.06 -5.88
CA PHE A 188 12.13 6.71 -6.03
C PHE A 188 12.93 6.51 -7.31
N PHE A 189 12.51 7.14 -8.42
CA PHE A 189 13.10 6.92 -9.75
C PHE A 189 13.75 8.16 -10.36
N GLY A 190 13.71 9.33 -9.67
CA GLY A 190 14.11 10.60 -10.26
C GLY A 190 13.12 11.08 -11.34
N GLN A 191 13.53 11.99 -12.20
CA GLN A 191 12.72 12.32 -13.39
C GLN A 191 12.74 11.08 -14.30
N LEU A 192 11.62 10.37 -14.36
CA LEU A 192 11.43 9.34 -15.39
C LEU A 192 11.63 10.00 -16.74
N PRO A 193 12.44 9.42 -17.65
CA PRO A 193 12.49 9.91 -19.01
C PRO A 193 11.05 9.93 -19.54
N SER A 194 10.64 11.04 -20.15
CA SER A 194 9.34 11.18 -20.80
C SER A 194 9.13 9.93 -21.67
N ALA A 195 7.95 9.29 -21.54
CA ALA A 195 7.61 8.17 -22.38
C ALA A 195 7.88 8.56 -23.84
N PRO A 196 8.53 7.71 -24.66
CA PRO A 196 8.78 8.03 -26.04
C PRO A 196 7.43 8.37 -26.68
N ALA A 197 7.40 9.48 -27.41
CA ALA A 197 6.23 9.86 -28.22
C ALA A 197 5.82 8.63 -29.04
N ARG A 198 4.54 8.28 -29.02
CA ARG A 198 4.03 7.28 -29.93
C ARG A 198 4.21 7.86 -31.32
N ASP A 199 5.23 7.43 -32.04
CA ASP A 199 5.28 7.65 -33.47
C ASP A 199 4.10 6.90 -34.07
N GLU A 200 3.25 7.69 -34.70
CA GLU A 200 2.16 7.21 -35.54
C GLU A 200 2.76 6.34 -36.66
N ILE A 201 2.33 5.09 -36.75
CA ILE A 201 2.33 4.27 -37.97
C ILE A 201 0.93 3.69 -38.10
#